data_67139c343e06eb7611dd5c86ca7abc40
#
_entry.id   67139c343e06eb7611dd5c86ca7abc40
#
_cell.length_a   1.000
_cell.length_b   1.000
_cell.length_c   1.000
_cell.angle_alpha   90.00
_cell.angle_beta   90.00
_cell.angle_gamma   90.00
#
_symmetry.space_group_name_H-M   'P 1'
#
loop_
_entity.id
_entity.type
_entity.pdbx_description
1 polymer ?
#
loop_
_entity_poly.entity_id
_entity_poly.type
_entity_poly.pdbx_seq_one_letter_code
_entity_poly.pdbx_strand_id
1 'polypeptide(L)'
;LMFLGACAGSTAGGIKVSRIVIAFKGAYINIRKLINPHYVPKAKFEGKILEEKTINDVFSFITLYFFIFLIAVFLLSFDPVNGKIFTIVSDAGTYQVEHGFFSNFSATLTCISNVGPAFEAVGPYASFAEYSAFSKIVLTFVMMLGRLEILPVLILFSPKTWKRI
;
A
#
# COMPACT_ATOMS: atom_id res chain seq x y z
N LEU A 1 -6.58 -9.93 1.15
CA LEU A 1 -5.24 -10.54 1.21
C LEU A 1 -4.17 -9.69 0.53
N MET A 2 -4.46 -8.95 -0.55
CA MET A 2 -3.49 -8.10 -1.26
C MET A 2 -2.90 -6.96 -0.39
N PHE A 3 -3.64 -6.43 0.59
CA PHE A 3 -3.11 -5.45 1.55
C PHE A 3 -2.15 -6.07 2.57
N LEU A 4 -2.32 -7.36 2.85
CA LEU A 4 -1.50 -8.09 3.79
C LEU A 4 -0.22 -8.51 3.07
N GLY A 5 0.85 -7.79 3.31
CA GLY A 5 2.17 -8.12 2.79
C GLY A 5 2.74 -9.39 3.42
N ALA A 6 3.93 -9.74 3.03
CA ALA A 6 4.63 -10.91 3.53
C ALA A 6 5.19 -10.73 4.95
N CYS A 7 5.83 -11.79 5.47
CA CYS A 7 6.47 -11.80 6.79
C CYS A 7 7.59 -10.77 6.92
N ALA A 8 7.95 -10.45 8.15
CA ALA A 8 9.11 -9.64 8.46
C ALA A 8 10.39 -10.24 7.81
N GLY A 9 11.15 -9.42 7.08
CA GLY A 9 12.34 -9.87 6.34
C GLY A 9 12.08 -10.33 4.90
N SER A 10 10.83 -10.47 4.47
CA SER A 10 10.52 -10.73 3.06
C SER A 10 10.74 -9.48 2.20
N THR A 11 11.14 -9.72 0.94
CA THR A 11 11.32 -8.67 -0.07
C THR A 11 10.01 -8.19 -0.69
N ALA A 12 8.87 -8.79 -0.33
CA ALA A 12 7.56 -8.34 -0.80
C ALA A 12 7.21 -6.96 -0.25
N GLY A 13 6.58 -6.14 -1.08
CA GLY A 13 6.04 -4.83 -0.71
C GLY A 13 4.80 -4.94 0.20
N GLY A 14 4.13 -3.80 0.40
CA GLY A 14 2.92 -3.74 1.21
C GLY A 14 3.15 -3.64 2.72
N ILE A 15 2.06 -3.75 3.48
CA ILE A 15 2.09 -3.67 4.94
C ILE A 15 2.50 -5.03 5.50
N LYS A 16 3.69 -5.12 6.09
CA LYS A 16 4.19 -6.36 6.72
C LYS A 16 3.27 -6.80 7.86
N VAL A 17 3.04 -8.10 7.98
CA VAL A 17 2.18 -8.69 9.02
C VAL A 17 2.59 -8.25 10.43
N SER A 18 3.91 -8.15 10.71
CA SER A 18 4.42 -7.66 11.99
C SER A 18 3.92 -6.23 12.33
N ARG A 19 3.88 -5.32 11.34
CA ARG A 19 3.36 -3.95 11.55
C ARG A 19 1.87 -3.96 11.86
N ILE A 20 1.10 -4.84 11.22
CA ILE A 20 -0.34 -4.99 11.49
C ILE A 20 -0.57 -5.47 12.92
N VAL A 21 0.16 -6.49 13.37
CA VAL A 21 0.05 -7.00 14.74
C VAL A 21 0.43 -5.92 15.77
N ILE A 22 1.50 -5.16 15.51
CA ILE A 22 1.92 -4.04 16.38
C ILE A 22 0.84 -2.96 16.41
N ALA A 23 0.24 -2.61 15.27
CA ALA A 23 -0.83 -1.62 15.19
C ALA A 23 -2.06 -2.05 16.00
N PHE A 24 -2.52 -3.30 15.86
CA PHE A 24 -3.64 -3.81 16.65
C PHE A 24 -3.34 -3.81 18.15
N LYS A 25 -2.15 -4.24 18.56
CA LYS A 25 -1.73 -4.17 19.96
C LYS A 25 -1.66 -2.73 20.47
N GLY A 26 -1.13 -1.81 19.65
CA GLY A 26 -1.08 -0.39 19.98
C GLY A 26 -2.48 0.22 20.13
N ALA A 27 -3.39 -0.07 19.21
CA ALA A 27 -4.78 0.37 19.29
C ALA A 27 -5.48 -0.16 20.56
N TYR A 28 -5.30 -1.45 20.87
CA TYR A 28 -5.85 -2.04 22.11
C TYR A 28 -5.34 -1.37 23.37
N ILE A 29 -4.03 -1.05 23.40
CA ILE A 29 -3.41 -0.33 24.52
C ILE A 29 -3.98 1.08 24.65
N ASN A 30 -4.13 1.80 23.55
CA ASN A 30 -4.70 3.16 23.56
C ASN A 30 -6.14 3.16 24.07
N ILE A 31 -6.97 2.18 23.65
CA ILE A 31 -8.34 2.02 24.17
C ILE A 31 -8.32 1.76 25.69
N ARG A 32 -7.42 0.89 26.15
CA ARG A 32 -7.30 0.61 27.60
C ARG A 32 -6.82 1.81 28.39
N LYS A 33 -5.91 2.63 27.87
CA LYS A 33 -5.48 3.89 28.49
C LYS A 33 -6.64 4.88 28.63
N LEU A 34 -7.55 4.93 27.66
CA LEU A 34 -8.75 5.76 27.73
C LEU A 34 -9.71 5.31 28.85
N ILE A 35 -9.84 4.02 29.09
CA ILE A 35 -10.70 3.47 30.14
C ILE A 35 -10.06 3.62 31.52
N ASN A 36 -8.76 3.36 31.65
CA ASN A 36 -7.99 3.41 32.87
C ASN A 36 -6.72 4.25 32.72
N PRO A 37 -6.73 5.57 33.02
CA PRO A 37 -5.57 6.45 32.78
C PRO A 37 -4.32 6.07 33.59
N HIS A 38 -4.47 5.42 34.75
CA HIS A 38 -3.35 4.96 35.59
C HIS A 38 -2.73 3.62 35.14
N TYR A 39 -3.31 2.97 34.12
CA TYR A 39 -2.78 1.73 33.62
C TYR A 39 -1.59 1.99 32.70
N VAL A 40 -0.41 1.50 33.08
CA VAL A 40 0.81 1.54 32.24
C VAL A 40 0.98 0.17 31.56
N PRO A 41 0.38 -0.04 30.40
CA PRO A 41 0.47 -1.31 29.70
C PRO A 41 1.85 -1.46 29.07
N LYS A 42 2.51 -2.57 29.33
CA LYS A 42 3.72 -2.97 28.59
C LYS A 42 3.31 -3.85 27.43
N ALA A 43 3.26 -3.28 26.21
CA ALA A 43 3.10 -4.10 25.01
C ALA A 43 4.31 -5.01 24.86
N LYS A 44 4.11 -6.30 24.77
CA LYS A 44 5.17 -7.27 24.46
C LYS A 44 4.97 -7.81 23.04
N PHE A 45 6.02 -7.75 22.25
CA PHE A 45 6.11 -8.40 20.94
C PHE A 45 7.39 -9.23 20.90
N GLU A 46 7.30 -10.53 20.62
CA GLU A 46 8.42 -11.48 20.62
C GLU A 46 9.28 -11.42 21.91
N GLY A 47 8.63 -11.30 23.08
CA GLY A 47 9.33 -11.24 24.37
C GLY A 47 9.96 -9.87 24.71
N LYS A 48 10.00 -8.92 23.79
CA LYS A 48 10.51 -7.56 24.00
C LYS A 48 9.38 -6.58 24.30
N ILE A 49 9.65 -5.62 25.20
CA ILE A 49 8.72 -4.54 25.50
C ILE A 49 8.77 -3.57 24.32
N LEU A 50 7.61 -3.31 23.69
CA LEU A 50 7.47 -2.30 22.64
C LEU A 50 7.49 -0.90 23.27
N GLU A 51 8.39 -0.06 22.78
CA GLU A 51 8.42 1.36 23.09
C GLU A 51 7.24 2.08 22.41
N GLU A 52 6.68 3.10 23.04
CA GLU A 52 5.61 3.94 22.46
C GLU A 52 6.04 4.56 21.13
N LYS A 53 7.32 4.88 20.98
CA LYS A 53 7.88 5.39 19.73
C LYS A 53 7.68 4.41 18.57
N THR A 54 7.98 3.13 18.77
CA THR A 54 7.80 2.09 17.75
C THR A 54 6.35 1.95 17.31
N ILE A 55 5.41 2.06 18.25
CA ILE A 55 3.98 2.01 17.96
C ILE A 55 3.57 3.22 17.10
N ASN A 56 4.02 4.42 17.45
CA ASN A 56 3.73 5.65 16.72
C ASN A 56 4.35 5.63 15.31
N ASP A 57 5.57 5.09 15.15
CA ASP A 57 6.23 4.95 13.86
C ASP A 57 5.43 4.00 12.93
N VAL A 58 4.89 2.91 13.48
CA VAL A 58 4.04 1.97 12.73
C VAL A 58 2.72 2.63 12.32
N PHE A 59 2.07 3.37 13.20
CA PHE A 59 0.85 4.11 12.85
C PHE A 59 1.11 5.16 11.78
N SER A 60 2.20 5.92 11.90
CA SER A 60 2.60 6.91 10.90
C SER A 60 2.85 6.27 9.54
N PHE A 61 3.51 5.11 9.50
CA PHE A 61 3.73 4.37 8.28
C PHE A 61 2.42 3.92 7.63
N ILE A 62 1.50 3.33 8.40
CA ILE A 62 0.21 2.85 7.89
C ILE A 62 -0.62 4.02 7.35
N THR A 63 -0.68 5.12 8.08
CA THR A 63 -1.40 6.33 7.66
C THR A 63 -0.86 6.87 6.34
N LEU A 64 0.47 6.98 6.23
CA LEU A 64 1.15 7.45 5.03
C LEU A 64 0.93 6.51 3.83
N TYR A 65 0.97 5.20 4.07
CA TYR A 65 0.69 4.17 3.05
C TYR A 65 -0.72 4.33 2.48
N PHE A 66 -1.73 4.49 3.33
CA PHE A 66 -3.11 4.73 2.88
C PHE A 66 -3.25 6.06 2.15
N PHE A 67 -2.57 7.10 2.61
CA PHE A 67 -2.62 8.41 1.96
C PHE A 67 -2.04 8.38 0.54
N ILE A 68 -0.89 7.74 0.35
CA ILE A 68 -0.28 7.53 -0.97
C ILE A 68 -1.20 6.69 -1.86
N PHE A 69 -1.78 5.62 -1.32
CA PHE A 69 -2.74 4.78 -2.03
C PHE A 69 -3.94 5.58 -2.54
N LEU A 70 -4.56 6.40 -1.67
CA LEU A 70 -5.71 7.23 -2.06
C LEU A 70 -5.34 8.27 -3.12
N ILE A 71 -4.18 8.93 -2.98
CA ILE A 71 -3.69 9.88 -3.99
C ILE A 71 -3.50 9.18 -5.34
N ALA A 72 -2.90 8.01 -5.35
CA ALA A 72 -2.66 7.27 -6.58
C ALA A 72 -3.97 6.86 -7.26
N VAL A 73 -4.95 6.32 -6.52
CA VAL A 73 -6.28 6.00 -7.05
C VAL A 73 -6.96 7.26 -7.61
N PHE A 74 -6.86 8.38 -6.91
CA PHE A 74 -7.42 9.65 -7.37
C PHE A 74 -6.75 10.12 -8.68
N LEU A 75 -5.43 10.04 -8.79
CA LEU A 75 -4.72 10.41 -10.02
C LEU A 75 -5.10 9.51 -11.20
N LEU A 76 -5.26 8.20 -10.97
CA LEU A 76 -5.72 7.28 -12.01
C LEU A 76 -7.16 7.54 -12.45
N SER A 77 -7.98 8.13 -11.59
CA SER A 77 -9.36 8.50 -11.94
C SER A 77 -9.44 9.54 -13.06
N PHE A 78 -8.38 10.31 -13.30
CA PHE A 78 -8.29 11.26 -14.42
C PHE A 78 -7.81 10.62 -15.73
N ASP A 79 -7.55 9.32 -15.77
CA ASP A 79 -7.11 8.65 -16.99
C ASP A 79 -8.23 8.69 -18.06
N PRO A 80 -7.94 9.15 -19.30
CA PRO A 80 -8.90 9.18 -20.39
C PRO A 80 -9.33 7.78 -20.87
N VAL A 81 -8.76 6.73 -20.33
CA VAL A 81 -9.09 5.34 -20.61
C VAL A 81 -10.29 4.87 -19.78
N ASN A 82 -10.64 5.58 -18.71
CA ASN A 82 -11.79 5.26 -17.87
C ASN A 82 -13.10 5.25 -18.68
N GLY A 83 -13.95 4.22 -18.44
CA GLY A 83 -15.20 4.00 -19.15
C GLY A 83 -15.05 3.31 -20.51
N LYS A 84 -13.84 2.96 -20.96
CA LYS A 84 -13.65 2.16 -22.17
C LYS A 84 -13.82 0.68 -21.86
N ILE A 85 -14.45 -0.03 -22.80
CA ILE A 85 -14.61 -1.48 -22.73
C ILE A 85 -13.46 -2.13 -23.50
N PHE A 86 -12.74 -2.99 -22.86
CA PHE A 86 -11.67 -3.79 -23.47
C PHE A 86 -12.11 -5.24 -23.63
N THR A 87 -11.72 -5.81 -24.74
CA THR A 87 -11.97 -7.22 -25.04
C THR A 87 -10.72 -8.01 -24.69
N ILE A 88 -10.81 -8.80 -23.64
CA ILE A 88 -9.72 -9.69 -23.21
C ILE A 88 -9.97 -11.07 -23.80
N VAL A 89 -9.01 -11.58 -24.56
CA VAL A 89 -9.06 -12.93 -25.14
C VAL A 89 -8.27 -13.86 -24.21
N SER A 90 -8.93 -14.88 -23.70
CA SER A 90 -8.36 -15.92 -22.85
C SER A 90 -8.65 -17.28 -23.48
N ASP A 91 -7.90 -18.32 -23.10
CA ASP A 91 -8.14 -19.71 -23.52
C ASP A 91 -9.55 -20.19 -23.13
N ALA A 92 -10.16 -19.58 -22.11
CA ALA A 92 -11.53 -19.87 -21.64
C ALA A 92 -12.64 -19.09 -22.37
N GLY A 93 -12.27 -18.15 -23.28
CA GLY A 93 -13.21 -17.35 -24.04
C GLY A 93 -12.84 -15.86 -24.11
N THR A 94 -13.73 -15.10 -24.74
CA THR A 94 -13.58 -13.65 -24.88
C THR A 94 -14.45 -12.95 -23.85
N TYR A 95 -13.83 -12.13 -23.02
CA TYR A 95 -14.50 -11.36 -21.96
C TYR A 95 -14.42 -9.87 -22.28
N GLN A 96 -15.54 -9.17 -22.09
CA GLN A 96 -15.58 -7.71 -22.14
C GLN A 96 -15.47 -7.18 -20.73
N VAL A 97 -14.51 -6.32 -20.48
CA VAL A 97 -14.26 -5.72 -19.17
C VAL A 97 -14.22 -4.20 -19.31
N GLU A 98 -14.97 -3.52 -18.47
CA GLU A 98 -14.97 -2.06 -18.41
C GLU A 98 -13.79 -1.58 -17.56
N HIS A 99 -13.05 -0.60 -18.09
CA HIS A 99 -11.98 0.07 -17.35
C HIS A 99 -12.60 1.14 -16.43
N GLY A 100 -12.86 0.78 -15.18
CA GLY A 100 -13.55 1.62 -14.24
C GLY A 100 -12.76 1.87 -12.95
N PHE A 101 -13.44 2.44 -11.97
CA PHE A 101 -12.88 2.70 -10.64
C PHE A 101 -12.28 1.46 -10.00
N PHE A 102 -12.93 0.31 -10.12
CA PHE A 102 -12.46 -0.93 -9.51
C PHE A 102 -11.17 -1.44 -10.16
N SER A 103 -11.01 -1.28 -11.47
CA SER A 103 -9.76 -1.56 -12.19
C SER A 103 -8.61 -0.67 -11.69
N ASN A 104 -8.85 0.64 -11.53
CA ASN A 104 -7.87 1.59 -11.00
C ASN A 104 -7.49 1.30 -9.55
N PHE A 105 -8.49 0.98 -8.72
CA PHE A 105 -8.30 0.61 -7.32
C PHE A 105 -7.43 -0.65 -7.21
N SER A 106 -7.76 -1.70 -7.96
CA SER A 106 -7.02 -2.97 -7.93
C SER A 106 -5.62 -2.83 -8.53
N ALA A 107 -5.45 -2.05 -9.61
CA ALA A 107 -4.15 -1.74 -10.20
C ALA A 107 -3.23 -1.01 -9.23
N THR A 108 -3.74 0.03 -8.55
CA THR A 108 -2.98 0.75 -7.54
C THR A 108 -2.60 -0.16 -6.37
N LEU A 109 -3.54 -0.99 -5.92
CA LEU A 109 -3.32 -1.91 -4.80
C LEU A 109 -2.23 -2.93 -5.12
N THR A 110 -2.28 -3.54 -6.31
CA THR A 110 -1.26 -4.51 -6.71
C THR A 110 0.11 -3.87 -6.92
N CYS A 111 0.15 -2.64 -7.43
CA CYS A 111 1.39 -1.89 -7.62
C CYS A 111 2.04 -1.51 -6.28
N ILE A 112 1.30 -0.94 -5.33
CA ILE A 112 1.86 -0.54 -4.04
C ILE A 112 2.27 -1.75 -3.18
N SER A 113 1.55 -2.87 -3.32
CA SER A 113 1.86 -4.12 -2.61
C SER A 113 2.88 -5.00 -3.33
N ASN A 114 3.23 -4.69 -4.58
CA ASN A 114 4.13 -5.47 -5.44
C ASN A 114 3.72 -6.95 -5.57
N VAL A 115 2.42 -7.21 -5.73
CA VAL A 115 1.86 -8.56 -5.84
C VAL A 115 1.88 -9.08 -7.28
N GLY A 116 1.57 -8.22 -8.27
CA GLY A 116 1.56 -8.55 -9.69
C GLY A 116 0.15 -8.51 -10.30
N PRO A 117 -0.62 -9.61 -10.32
CA PRO A 117 -1.93 -9.62 -10.94
C PRO A 117 -2.95 -8.81 -10.13
N ALA A 118 -3.83 -8.09 -10.84
CA ALA A 118 -4.93 -7.34 -10.29
C ALA A 118 -6.28 -7.97 -10.69
N PHE A 119 -7.36 -7.20 -10.68
CA PHE A 119 -8.69 -7.61 -11.06
C PHE A 119 -9.16 -6.87 -12.32
N GLU A 120 -10.20 -7.37 -12.96
CA GLU A 120 -10.85 -6.79 -14.15
C GLU A 120 -9.86 -6.50 -15.29
N ALA A 121 -9.78 -5.23 -15.73
CA ALA A 121 -8.95 -4.81 -16.87
C ALA A 121 -7.45 -5.06 -16.69
N VAL A 122 -7.01 -5.42 -15.50
CA VAL A 122 -5.60 -5.74 -15.16
C VAL A 122 -5.50 -7.12 -14.52
N GLY A 123 -6.43 -7.99 -14.87
CA GLY A 123 -6.46 -9.37 -14.40
C GLY A 123 -5.34 -10.25 -14.97
N PRO A 124 -5.31 -11.54 -14.61
CA PRO A 124 -4.24 -12.47 -15.01
C PRO A 124 -4.06 -12.62 -16.52
N TYR A 125 -5.11 -12.37 -17.31
CA TYR A 125 -5.11 -12.47 -18.78
C TYR A 125 -5.01 -11.10 -19.45
N ALA A 126 -4.84 -10.03 -18.69
CA ALA A 126 -4.75 -8.67 -19.18
C ALA A 126 -3.40 -8.04 -18.83
N SER A 127 -3.16 -6.83 -19.30
CA SER A 127 -1.91 -6.13 -19.05
C SER A 127 -2.14 -4.65 -18.75
N PHE A 128 -1.15 -4.01 -18.15
CA PHE A 128 -1.13 -2.56 -17.95
C PHE A 128 -0.93 -1.76 -19.26
N ALA A 129 -0.89 -2.44 -20.42
CA ALA A 129 -0.64 -1.80 -21.71
C ALA A 129 -1.70 -0.75 -22.06
N GLU A 130 -2.94 -0.97 -21.65
CA GLU A 130 -4.10 -0.13 -21.95
C GLU A 130 -4.11 1.21 -21.20
N TYR A 131 -3.39 1.33 -20.10
CA TYR A 131 -3.28 2.59 -19.37
C TYR A 131 -2.54 3.66 -20.18
N SER A 132 -2.91 4.92 -19.98
CA SER A 132 -2.19 6.06 -20.55
C SER A 132 -0.74 6.15 -20.05
N ALA A 133 0.11 6.86 -20.77
CA ALA A 133 1.50 7.09 -20.37
C ALA A 133 1.59 7.74 -18.98
N PHE A 134 0.68 8.67 -18.67
CA PHE A 134 0.61 9.33 -17.37
C PHE A 134 0.34 8.32 -16.24
N SER A 135 -0.70 7.49 -16.40
CA SER A 135 -1.04 6.49 -15.39
C SER A 135 0.04 5.44 -15.21
N LYS A 136 0.74 5.05 -16.27
CA LYS A 136 1.91 4.16 -16.19
C LYS A 136 3.04 4.76 -15.36
N ILE A 137 3.33 6.06 -15.51
CA ILE A 137 4.35 6.75 -14.71
C ILE A 137 3.93 6.77 -13.24
N VAL A 138 2.66 7.11 -12.94
CA VAL A 138 2.14 7.13 -11.57
C VAL A 138 2.26 5.73 -10.93
N LEU A 139 1.81 4.68 -11.63
CA LEU A 139 1.89 3.31 -11.13
C LEU A 139 3.33 2.84 -10.92
N THR A 140 4.26 3.21 -11.82
CA THR A 140 5.69 2.91 -11.66
C THR A 140 6.25 3.57 -10.39
N PHE A 141 5.87 4.82 -10.13
CA PHE A 141 6.29 5.52 -8.91
C PHE A 141 5.72 4.86 -7.64
N VAL A 142 4.46 4.45 -7.68
CA VAL A 142 3.79 3.73 -6.59
C VAL A 142 4.47 2.37 -6.33
N MET A 143 4.84 1.62 -7.38
CA MET A 143 5.60 0.37 -7.26
C MET A 143 6.94 0.59 -6.59
N MET A 144 7.67 1.63 -6.99
CA MET A 144 8.96 1.99 -6.40
C MET A 144 8.82 2.32 -4.90
N LEU A 145 7.81 3.11 -4.53
CA LEU A 145 7.51 3.45 -3.13
C LEU A 145 7.15 2.21 -2.31
N GLY A 146 6.35 1.31 -2.88
CA GLY A 146 5.98 0.05 -2.22
C GLY A 146 7.17 -0.88 -1.99
N ARG A 147 8.16 -0.86 -2.91
CA ARG A 147 9.34 -1.74 -2.85
C ARG A 147 10.42 -1.25 -1.90
N LEU A 148 10.74 0.04 -1.95
CA LEU A 148 11.87 0.65 -1.21
C LEU A 148 11.52 1.00 0.24
N GLU A 149 10.31 0.70 0.69
CA GLU A 149 9.70 1.21 1.92
C GLU A 149 9.57 2.75 1.89
N ILE A 150 8.37 3.24 2.15
CA ILE A 150 7.99 4.65 1.95
C ILE A 150 8.88 5.61 2.76
N LEU A 151 9.25 5.24 4.00
CA LEU A 151 10.00 6.14 4.90
C LEU A 151 11.43 6.45 4.39
N PRO A 152 12.26 5.49 3.96
CA PRO A 152 13.58 5.77 3.39
C PRO A 152 13.52 6.68 2.16
N VAL A 153 12.54 6.46 1.27
CA VAL A 153 12.37 7.29 0.07
C VAL A 153 12.02 8.73 0.43
N LEU A 154 11.11 8.95 1.38
CA LEU A 154 10.76 10.30 1.84
C LEU A 154 11.93 11.01 2.51
N ILE A 155 12.76 10.29 3.27
CA ILE A 155 13.97 10.84 3.89
C ILE A 155 14.95 11.29 2.80
N LEU A 156 15.09 10.53 1.72
CA LEU A 156 15.96 10.89 0.59
C LEU A 156 15.54 12.21 -0.07
N PHE A 157 14.23 12.46 -0.20
CA PHE A 157 13.70 13.70 -0.78
C PHE A 157 13.70 14.89 0.22
N SER A 158 14.00 14.66 1.49
CA SER A 158 14.05 15.74 2.48
C SER A 158 15.32 16.59 2.30
N PRO A 159 15.21 17.91 2.07
CA PRO A 159 16.37 18.77 1.90
C PRO A 159 17.25 18.88 3.16
N LYS A 160 16.69 18.56 4.34
CA LYS A 160 17.45 18.52 5.59
C LYS A 160 18.46 17.38 5.66
N THR A 161 18.22 16.30 4.93
CA THR A 161 19.12 15.13 4.88
C THR A 161 20.43 15.50 4.17
N TRP A 162 20.34 16.34 3.14
CA TRP A 162 21.48 16.77 2.31
C TRP A 162 22.28 17.95 2.91
N LYS A 163 21.70 18.67 3.89
CA LYS A 163 22.36 19.79 4.58
C LYS A 163 23.20 19.38 5.79
N ARG A 164 23.27 18.09 6.10
CA ARG A 164 24.00 17.53 7.26
C ARG A 164 25.35 16.91 6.89
N ILE A 165 25.85 17.16 5.67
CA ILE A 165 27.20 16.80 5.22
C ILE A 165 28.05 18.06 5.15
#